data_8e249fb658a9105f53c823b3e052c5cd
#
_entry.id   8e249fb658a9105f53c823b3e052c5cd
#
_cell.length_a   1.000
_cell.length_b   1.000
_cell.length_c   1.000
_cell.angle_alpha   90.00
_cell.angle_beta   90.00
_cell.angle_gamma   90.00
#
_symmetry.space_group_name_H-M   'P 1'
#
loop_
_entity.id
_entity.type
_entity.pdbx_description
1 polymer ?
#
loop_
_entity_poly.entity_id
_entity_poly.type
_entity_poly.pdbx_seq_one_letter_code
_entity_poly.pdbx_strand_id
1 'polypeptide(L)'
;MKNTLNFLSSALMVALFMLISTAVSAQTTRDEFMSKWQNSKQFTLDVLDKMPDSGMDYKTDPAAMSFKEQIHHIGNAMVGISQGYLKGGDPGFTIDLATASKADLAAFVGKSYDYAAATMKALSDADAGESIEVFGNNVTRRQVMALLMDHSTHHRGSAIAYLRVEGVEPPAFVGF
;
A
#
# COMPACT_ATOMS: atom_id res chain seq x y z
N MET A 1 -44.45 27.62 23.57
CA MET A 1 -43.72 27.93 22.30
C MET A 1 -42.24 28.23 22.49
N LYS A 2 -41.78 29.05 23.43
CA LYS A 2 -40.33 29.35 23.60
C LYS A 2 -39.52 28.10 24.01
N ASN A 3 -40.05 27.19 24.83
CA ASN A 3 -39.33 25.98 25.31
C ASN A 3 -39.15 24.92 24.20
N THR A 4 -40.13 24.78 23.30
CA THR A 4 -40.02 23.87 22.15
C THR A 4 -39.02 24.33 21.10
N LEU A 5 -38.92 25.67 20.89
CA LEU A 5 -37.94 26.24 19.93
C LEU A 5 -36.50 26.06 20.44
N ASN A 6 -36.27 26.24 21.74
CA ASN A 6 -34.95 26.04 22.34
C ASN A 6 -34.54 24.55 22.33
N PHE A 7 -35.45 23.62 22.52
CA PHE A 7 -35.19 22.19 22.46
C PHE A 7 -34.81 21.74 21.02
N LEU A 8 -35.54 22.22 20.02
CA LEU A 8 -35.25 21.93 18.61
C LEU A 8 -33.89 22.48 18.18
N SER A 9 -33.53 23.69 18.61
CA SER A 9 -32.23 24.28 18.27
C SER A 9 -31.05 23.56 18.95
N SER A 10 -31.23 23.09 20.19
CA SER A 10 -30.21 22.30 20.89
C SER A 10 -30.03 20.91 20.26
N ALA A 11 -31.11 20.24 19.86
CA ALA A 11 -31.04 18.95 19.18
C ALA A 11 -30.36 19.05 17.82
N LEU A 12 -30.60 20.13 17.05
CA LEU A 12 -29.95 20.37 15.77
C LEU A 12 -28.44 20.62 15.93
N MET A 13 -28.03 21.38 16.96
CA MET A 13 -26.60 21.61 17.25
C MET A 13 -25.87 20.32 17.65
N VAL A 14 -26.48 19.46 18.46
CA VAL A 14 -25.90 18.16 18.85
C VAL A 14 -25.75 17.25 17.62
N ALA A 15 -26.76 17.18 16.75
CA ALA A 15 -26.70 16.41 15.52
C ALA A 15 -25.59 16.90 14.56
N LEU A 16 -25.44 18.22 14.41
CA LEU A 16 -24.39 18.83 13.61
C LEU A 16 -22.99 18.54 14.19
N PHE A 17 -22.85 18.58 15.50
CA PHE A 17 -21.58 18.27 16.18
C PHE A 17 -21.18 16.81 16.03
N MET A 18 -22.13 15.86 16.08
CA MET A 18 -21.86 14.44 15.82
C MET A 18 -21.42 14.17 14.38
N LEU A 19 -22.01 14.86 13.38
CA LEU A 19 -21.62 14.73 11.97
C LEU A 19 -20.18 15.21 11.71
N ILE A 20 -19.78 16.31 12.34
CA ILE A 20 -18.41 16.85 12.22
C ILE A 20 -17.40 15.91 12.88
N SER A 21 -17.71 15.31 14.03
CA SER A 21 -16.81 14.41 14.75
C SER A 21 -16.48 13.14 13.95
N THR A 22 -17.46 12.58 13.25
CA THR A 22 -17.25 11.36 12.44
C THR A 22 -16.41 11.63 11.18
N ALA A 23 -16.58 12.81 10.57
CA ALA A 23 -15.79 13.20 9.39
C ALA A 23 -14.29 13.40 9.73
N VAL A 24 -14.00 14.05 10.86
CA VAL A 24 -12.62 14.28 11.33
C VAL A 24 -11.91 12.95 11.66
N SER A 25 -12.59 12.03 12.34
CA SER A 25 -12.02 10.70 12.69
C SER A 25 -11.69 9.87 11.45
N ALA A 26 -12.55 9.89 10.42
CA ALA A 26 -12.33 9.17 9.17
C ALA A 26 -11.13 9.72 8.38
N GLN A 27 -10.93 11.03 8.38
CA GLN A 27 -9.82 11.67 7.68
C GLN A 27 -8.47 11.38 8.35
N THR A 28 -8.38 11.46 9.66
CA THR A 28 -7.16 11.14 10.42
C THR A 28 -6.71 9.71 10.13
N THR A 29 -7.62 8.75 10.15
CA THR A 29 -7.30 7.33 9.85
C THR A 29 -6.76 7.14 8.44
N ARG A 30 -7.28 7.87 7.45
CA ARG A 30 -6.77 7.81 6.07
C ARG A 30 -5.36 8.40 5.98
N ASP A 31 -5.11 9.52 6.61
CA ASP A 31 -3.80 10.19 6.60
C ASP A 31 -2.73 9.33 7.30
N GLU A 32 -3.06 8.71 8.43
CA GLU A 32 -2.17 7.76 9.11
C GLU A 32 -1.82 6.55 8.20
N PHE A 33 -2.81 5.98 7.52
CA PHE A 33 -2.57 4.91 6.55
C PHE A 33 -1.65 5.36 5.42
N MET A 34 -1.87 6.54 4.85
CA MET A 34 -1.05 7.08 3.77
C MET A 34 0.37 7.43 4.24
N SER A 35 0.56 7.89 5.48
CA SER A 35 1.89 8.07 6.08
C SER A 35 2.64 6.73 6.16
N LYS A 36 1.99 5.70 6.71
CA LYS A 36 2.54 4.34 6.76
C LYS A 36 2.86 3.78 5.36
N TRP A 37 2.04 4.10 4.36
CA TRP A 37 2.26 3.71 2.97
C TRP A 37 3.55 4.31 2.42
N GLN A 38 3.82 5.60 2.65
CA GLN A 38 5.05 6.26 2.22
C GLN A 38 6.28 5.68 2.93
N ASN A 39 6.19 5.40 4.21
CA ASN A 39 7.26 4.72 4.95
C ASN A 39 7.50 3.31 4.39
N SER A 40 6.45 2.57 4.03
CA SER A 40 6.56 1.26 3.38
C SER A 40 7.29 1.33 2.02
N LYS A 41 6.99 2.37 1.22
CA LYS A 41 7.72 2.66 -0.04
C LYS A 41 9.21 2.84 0.22
N GLN A 42 9.55 3.79 1.09
CA GLN A 42 10.96 4.10 1.36
C GLN A 42 11.68 2.88 1.92
N PHE A 43 11.09 2.17 2.87
CA PHE A 43 11.69 0.97 3.46
C PHE A 43 11.91 -0.14 2.41
N THR A 44 11.01 -0.30 1.44
CA THR A 44 11.20 -1.28 0.34
C THR A 44 12.37 -0.87 -0.56
N LEU A 45 12.49 0.43 -0.89
CA LEU A 45 13.59 0.94 -1.68
C LEU A 45 14.94 0.83 -0.94
N ASP A 46 14.96 1.08 0.36
CA ASP A 46 16.15 0.92 1.19
C ASP A 46 16.60 -0.55 1.27
N VAL A 47 15.64 -1.49 1.37
CA VAL A 47 15.93 -2.95 1.30
C VAL A 47 16.53 -3.33 -0.04
N LEU A 48 15.99 -2.83 -1.15
CA LEU A 48 16.55 -3.05 -2.48
C LEU A 48 17.97 -2.48 -2.60
N ASP A 49 18.18 -1.26 -2.11
CA ASP A 49 19.49 -0.59 -2.18
C ASP A 49 20.59 -1.36 -1.46
N LYS A 50 20.28 -2.00 -0.33
CA LYS A 50 21.22 -2.79 0.46
C LYS A 50 21.77 -4.02 -0.25
N MET A 51 21.00 -4.68 -1.11
CA MET A 51 21.46 -5.90 -1.80
C MET A 51 22.55 -5.54 -2.82
N PRO A 52 23.74 -6.12 -2.75
CA PRO A 52 24.73 -5.98 -3.81
C PRO A 52 24.23 -6.58 -5.13
N ASP A 53 24.74 -6.10 -6.26
CA ASP A 53 24.30 -6.58 -7.60
C ASP A 53 24.51 -8.09 -7.75
N SER A 54 25.56 -8.64 -7.15
CA SER A 54 25.85 -10.08 -7.14
C SER A 54 24.79 -10.92 -6.42
N GLY A 55 24.04 -10.34 -5.47
CA GLY A 55 22.99 -11.01 -4.70
C GLY A 55 21.58 -10.85 -5.30
N MET A 56 21.42 -10.12 -6.38
CA MET A 56 20.09 -9.87 -6.95
C MET A 56 19.36 -11.12 -7.41
N ASP A 57 20.07 -12.11 -7.90
CA ASP A 57 19.53 -13.40 -8.35
C ASP A 57 19.54 -14.48 -7.25
N TYR A 58 19.95 -14.14 -6.01
CA TYR A 58 19.97 -15.09 -4.90
C TYR A 58 18.57 -15.64 -4.60
N LYS A 59 18.51 -16.95 -4.36
CA LYS A 59 17.30 -17.69 -3.95
C LYS A 59 17.62 -18.55 -2.72
N THR A 60 16.71 -18.61 -1.77
CA THR A 60 16.81 -19.50 -0.60
C THR A 60 16.51 -20.97 -0.96
N ASP A 61 15.75 -21.18 -2.02
CA ASP A 61 15.34 -22.47 -2.57
C ASP A 61 15.16 -22.33 -4.09
N PRO A 62 15.48 -23.34 -4.91
CA PRO A 62 15.29 -23.29 -6.37
C PRO A 62 13.86 -22.96 -6.80
N ALA A 63 12.85 -23.33 -6.01
CA ALA A 63 11.43 -23.02 -6.29
C ALA A 63 11.01 -21.63 -5.77
N ALA A 64 11.84 -20.97 -4.96
CA ALA A 64 11.53 -19.64 -4.43
C ALA A 64 11.77 -18.55 -5.48
N MET A 65 11.13 -17.41 -5.30
CA MET A 65 11.47 -16.18 -6.00
C MET A 65 12.87 -15.74 -5.58
N SER A 66 13.69 -15.24 -6.53
CA SER A 66 14.93 -14.56 -6.21
C SER A 66 14.70 -13.23 -5.48
N PHE A 67 15.76 -12.64 -4.94
CA PHE A 67 15.65 -11.31 -4.31
C PHE A 67 15.04 -10.28 -5.26
N LYS A 68 15.53 -10.16 -6.50
CA LYS A 68 14.99 -9.22 -7.48
C LYS A 68 13.54 -9.55 -7.87
N GLU A 69 13.19 -10.84 -7.92
CA GLU A 69 11.82 -11.27 -8.19
C GLU A 69 10.87 -10.91 -7.04
N GLN A 70 11.29 -11.01 -5.77
CA GLN A 70 10.51 -10.55 -4.60
C GLN A 70 10.21 -9.05 -4.69
N ILE A 71 11.23 -8.24 -4.97
CA ILE A 71 11.09 -6.77 -5.08
C ILE A 71 10.22 -6.39 -6.28
N HIS A 72 10.44 -7.02 -7.44
CA HIS A 72 9.61 -6.80 -8.62
C HIS A 72 8.15 -7.16 -8.36
N HIS A 73 7.91 -8.29 -7.70
CA HIS A 73 6.56 -8.78 -7.39
C HIS A 73 5.78 -7.81 -6.50
N ILE A 74 6.44 -7.13 -5.57
CA ILE A 74 5.82 -6.04 -4.79
C ILE A 74 5.24 -4.97 -5.73
N GLY A 75 6.06 -4.44 -6.64
CA GLY A 75 5.62 -3.40 -7.57
C GLY A 75 4.53 -3.88 -8.53
N ASN A 76 4.71 -5.09 -9.07
CA ASN A 76 3.77 -5.67 -10.03
C ASN A 76 2.39 -5.93 -9.40
N ALA A 77 2.36 -6.43 -8.15
CA ALA A 77 1.12 -6.62 -7.42
C ALA A 77 0.42 -5.30 -7.09
N MET A 78 1.16 -4.24 -6.77
CA MET A 78 0.58 -2.91 -6.57
C MET A 78 -0.15 -2.41 -7.80
N VAL A 79 0.45 -2.56 -8.97
CA VAL A 79 -0.18 -2.18 -10.24
C VAL A 79 -1.39 -3.07 -10.52
N GLY A 80 -1.22 -4.40 -10.52
CA GLY A 80 -2.26 -5.34 -10.90
C GLY A 80 -3.48 -5.31 -9.96
N ILE A 81 -3.26 -5.24 -8.63
CA ILE A 81 -4.35 -5.16 -7.65
C ILE A 81 -5.07 -3.81 -7.72
N SER A 82 -4.33 -2.71 -7.92
CA SER A 82 -4.95 -1.39 -8.07
C SER A 82 -5.81 -1.30 -9.32
N GLN A 83 -5.34 -1.83 -10.45
CA GLN A 83 -6.12 -1.89 -11.70
C GLN A 83 -7.33 -2.82 -11.56
N GLY A 84 -7.12 -4.02 -11.06
CA GLY A 84 -8.17 -5.04 -10.99
C GLY A 84 -9.27 -4.73 -9.99
N TYR A 85 -8.94 -4.09 -8.87
CA TYR A 85 -9.85 -4.01 -7.73
C TYR A 85 -10.06 -2.61 -7.15
N LEU A 86 -9.19 -1.64 -7.41
CA LEU A 86 -9.27 -0.29 -6.85
C LEU A 86 -9.63 0.79 -7.88
N LYS A 87 -10.18 0.40 -9.03
CA LYS A 87 -10.55 1.31 -10.13
C LYS A 87 -9.34 2.04 -10.74
N GLY A 88 -8.14 1.47 -10.64
CA GLY A 88 -6.94 2.06 -11.26
C GLY A 88 -7.00 1.99 -12.78
N GLY A 89 -6.59 3.07 -13.45
CA GLY A 89 -6.42 3.14 -14.90
C GLY A 89 -5.08 2.57 -15.37
N ASP A 90 -4.72 2.85 -16.60
CA ASP A 90 -3.40 2.51 -17.14
C ASP A 90 -2.29 3.22 -16.35
N PRO A 91 -1.30 2.51 -15.78
CA PRO A 91 -0.19 3.12 -15.07
C PRO A 91 0.77 3.91 -15.98
N GLY A 92 0.81 3.62 -17.29
CA GLY A 92 1.70 4.26 -18.25
C GLY A 92 3.17 3.85 -18.11
N PHE A 93 3.49 2.78 -17.40
CA PHE A 93 4.85 2.26 -17.24
C PHE A 93 4.85 0.73 -17.07
N THR A 94 5.93 0.12 -17.50
CA THR A 94 6.23 -1.31 -17.34
C THR A 94 7.72 -1.49 -17.10
N ILE A 95 8.15 -2.71 -16.80
CA ILE A 95 9.55 -3.10 -16.68
C ILE A 95 9.74 -4.49 -17.29
N ASP A 96 10.84 -4.68 -18.01
CA ASP A 96 11.33 -6.02 -18.36
C ASP A 96 12.37 -6.45 -17.30
N LEU A 97 11.97 -7.33 -16.39
CA LEU A 97 12.82 -7.78 -15.29
C LEU A 97 14.08 -8.52 -15.77
N ALA A 98 14.07 -9.11 -16.97
CA ALA A 98 15.20 -9.87 -17.49
C ALA A 98 16.39 -8.97 -17.83
N THR A 99 16.11 -7.74 -18.27
CA THR A 99 17.13 -6.77 -18.70
C THR A 99 17.31 -5.59 -17.75
N ALA A 100 16.41 -5.45 -16.77
CA ALA A 100 16.39 -4.32 -15.85
C ALA A 100 17.61 -4.29 -14.93
N SER A 101 18.21 -3.12 -14.81
CA SER A 101 19.19 -2.81 -13.77
C SER A 101 18.50 -2.67 -12.41
N LYS A 102 19.29 -2.68 -11.33
CA LYS A 102 18.80 -2.37 -9.98
C LYS A 102 18.15 -0.98 -9.90
N ALA A 103 18.68 0.01 -10.62
CA ALA A 103 18.12 1.35 -10.70
C ALA A 103 16.75 1.36 -11.42
N ASP A 104 16.61 0.61 -12.51
CA ASP A 104 15.32 0.48 -13.21
C ASP A 104 14.28 -0.18 -12.32
N LEU A 105 14.68 -1.21 -11.56
CA LEU A 105 13.80 -1.88 -10.60
C LEU A 105 13.37 -0.94 -9.47
N ALA A 106 14.29 -0.13 -8.94
CA ALA A 106 13.97 0.87 -7.92
C ALA A 106 12.97 1.92 -8.46
N ALA A 107 13.19 2.39 -9.68
CA ALA A 107 12.29 3.35 -10.35
C ALA A 107 10.90 2.74 -10.57
N PHE A 108 10.83 1.49 -11.05
CA PHE A 108 9.57 0.77 -11.24
C PHE A 108 8.80 0.62 -9.92
N VAL A 109 9.45 0.12 -8.87
CA VAL A 109 8.82 -0.07 -7.55
C VAL A 109 8.34 1.27 -6.97
N GLY A 110 9.18 2.31 -7.05
CA GLY A 110 8.80 3.65 -6.61
C GLY A 110 7.54 4.18 -7.29
N LYS A 111 7.47 4.06 -8.63
CA LYS A 111 6.30 4.44 -9.44
C LYS A 111 5.07 3.58 -9.10
N SER A 112 5.25 2.28 -8.84
CA SER A 112 4.16 1.37 -8.48
C SER A 112 3.52 1.76 -7.14
N TYR A 113 4.32 2.12 -6.15
CA TYR A 113 3.82 2.66 -4.87
C TYR A 113 3.05 3.97 -5.05
N ASP A 114 3.59 4.90 -5.88
CA ASP A 114 2.95 6.20 -6.15
C ASP A 114 1.63 6.02 -6.92
N TYR A 115 1.60 5.12 -7.90
CA TYR A 115 0.40 4.77 -8.64
C TYR A 115 -0.69 4.20 -7.72
N ALA A 116 -0.35 3.22 -6.88
CA ALA A 116 -1.30 2.66 -5.93
C ALA A 116 -1.79 3.71 -4.92
N ALA A 117 -0.90 4.59 -4.43
CA ALA A 117 -1.27 5.69 -3.55
C ALA A 117 -2.26 6.66 -4.21
N ALA A 118 -2.01 7.03 -5.46
CA ALA A 118 -2.92 7.90 -6.23
C ALA A 118 -4.29 7.24 -6.44
N THR A 119 -4.29 5.95 -6.80
CA THR A 119 -5.52 5.16 -6.97
C THR A 119 -6.33 5.09 -5.67
N MET A 120 -5.69 4.78 -4.54
CA MET A 120 -6.36 4.73 -3.24
C MET A 120 -6.91 6.09 -2.79
N LYS A 121 -6.18 7.18 -3.07
CA LYS A 121 -6.64 8.54 -2.76
C LYS A 121 -7.83 8.98 -3.61
N ALA A 122 -7.94 8.49 -4.84
CA ALA A 122 -9.04 8.81 -5.75
C ALA A 122 -10.36 8.11 -5.40
N LEU A 123 -10.33 7.04 -4.59
CA LEU A 123 -11.55 6.37 -4.15
C LEU A 123 -12.38 7.26 -3.22
N SER A 124 -13.67 7.39 -3.53
CA SER A 124 -14.63 7.96 -2.58
C SER A 124 -14.84 7.00 -1.39
N ASP A 125 -15.39 7.49 -0.28
CA ASP A 125 -15.72 6.64 0.86
C ASP A 125 -16.78 5.59 0.51
N ALA A 126 -17.72 5.93 -0.40
CA ALA A 126 -18.69 5.00 -0.95
C ALA A 126 -18.01 3.88 -1.75
N ASP A 127 -17.11 4.23 -2.69
CA ASP A 127 -16.34 3.25 -3.45
C ASP A 127 -15.48 2.37 -2.55
N ALA A 128 -14.81 2.95 -1.56
CA ALA A 128 -13.99 2.21 -0.61
C ALA A 128 -14.79 1.22 0.24
N GLY A 129 -16.08 1.52 0.49
CA GLY A 129 -17.01 0.65 1.20
C GLY A 129 -17.71 -0.39 0.32
N GLU A 130 -17.62 -0.29 -1.00
CA GLU A 130 -18.25 -1.22 -1.93
C GLU A 130 -17.68 -2.64 -1.78
N SER A 131 -18.56 -3.64 -1.67
CA SER A 131 -18.18 -5.05 -1.62
C SER A 131 -17.94 -5.59 -3.02
N ILE A 132 -16.80 -6.23 -3.22
CA ILE A 132 -16.35 -6.81 -4.50
C ILE A 132 -15.79 -8.22 -4.27
N GLU A 133 -15.78 -9.03 -5.32
CA GLU A 133 -15.12 -10.34 -5.27
C GLU A 133 -13.62 -10.19 -5.56
N VAL A 134 -12.78 -10.71 -4.67
CA VAL A 134 -11.32 -10.73 -4.80
C VAL A 134 -10.82 -12.12 -4.42
N PHE A 135 -10.20 -12.81 -5.35
CA PHE A 135 -9.66 -14.18 -5.14
C PHE A 135 -10.68 -15.15 -4.51
N GLY A 136 -11.95 -15.08 -4.93
CA GLY A 136 -13.04 -15.92 -4.42
C GLY A 136 -13.63 -15.47 -3.07
N ASN A 137 -13.25 -14.31 -2.56
CA ASN A 137 -13.77 -13.74 -1.32
C ASN A 137 -14.52 -12.43 -1.57
N ASN A 138 -15.65 -12.23 -0.88
CA ASN A 138 -16.35 -10.95 -0.86
C ASN A 138 -15.72 -10.04 0.20
N VAL A 139 -15.09 -8.96 -0.26
CA VAL A 139 -14.38 -7.98 0.58
C VAL A 139 -14.68 -6.56 0.12
N THR A 140 -14.50 -5.58 0.99
CA THR A 140 -14.57 -4.18 0.58
C THR A 140 -13.28 -3.73 -0.10
N ARG A 141 -13.34 -2.68 -0.97
CA ARG A 141 -12.11 -2.10 -1.54
C ARG A 141 -11.19 -1.56 -0.45
N ARG A 142 -11.72 -1.15 0.70
CA ARG A 142 -10.90 -0.76 1.87
C ARG A 142 -10.06 -1.94 2.39
N GLN A 143 -10.61 -3.16 2.40
CA GLN A 143 -9.84 -4.35 2.75
C GLN A 143 -8.79 -4.69 1.68
N VAL A 144 -9.05 -4.39 0.40
CA VAL A 144 -8.03 -4.52 -0.66
C VAL A 144 -6.88 -3.53 -0.47
N MET A 145 -7.14 -2.31 0.01
CA MET A 145 -6.07 -1.37 0.37
C MET A 145 -5.18 -1.94 1.49
N ALA A 146 -5.77 -2.57 2.51
CA ALA A 146 -5.01 -3.25 3.56
C ALA A 146 -4.21 -4.44 3.01
N LEU A 147 -4.80 -5.24 2.10
CA LEU A 147 -4.12 -6.34 1.42
C LEU A 147 -2.85 -5.89 0.69
N LEU A 148 -2.86 -4.73 0.02
CA LEU A 148 -1.66 -4.19 -0.64
C LEU A 148 -0.53 -3.93 0.36
N MET A 149 -0.85 -3.40 1.55
CA MET A 149 0.12 -3.18 2.62
C MET A 149 0.69 -4.51 3.15
N ASP A 150 -0.17 -5.46 3.44
CA ASP A 150 0.22 -6.78 3.95
C ASP A 150 1.06 -7.54 2.93
N HIS A 151 0.66 -7.53 1.66
CA HIS A 151 1.38 -8.17 0.57
C HIS A 151 2.80 -7.59 0.40
N SER A 152 2.93 -6.26 0.42
CA SER A 152 4.25 -5.62 0.35
C SER A 152 5.12 -5.96 1.57
N THR A 153 4.53 -6.02 2.75
CA THR A 153 5.23 -6.40 3.98
C THR A 153 5.70 -7.85 3.96
N HIS A 154 4.86 -8.77 3.44
CA HIS A 154 5.20 -10.19 3.28
C HIS A 154 6.44 -10.38 2.39
N HIS A 155 6.43 -9.83 1.18
CA HIS A 155 7.55 -9.98 0.24
C HIS A 155 8.78 -9.20 0.64
N ARG A 156 8.64 -8.02 1.26
CA ARG A 156 9.77 -7.29 1.85
C ARG A 156 10.41 -8.05 3.01
N GLY A 157 9.61 -8.73 3.83
CA GLY A 157 10.13 -9.62 4.89
C GLY A 157 10.98 -10.75 4.33
N SER A 158 10.57 -11.37 3.23
CA SER A 158 11.37 -12.35 2.50
C SER A 158 12.68 -11.76 1.98
N ALA A 159 12.63 -10.59 1.34
CA ALA A 159 13.82 -9.90 0.84
C ALA A 159 14.81 -9.53 1.96
N ILE A 160 14.31 -9.10 3.14
CA ILE A 160 15.12 -8.83 4.33
C ILE A 160 15.81 -10.11 4.84
N ALA A 161 15.13 -11.25 4.81
CA ALA A 161 15.76 -12.53 5.17
C ALA A 161 16.90 -12.88 4.19
N TYR A 162 16.73 -12.61 2.89
CA TYR A 162 17.78 -12.84 1.89
C TYR A 162 19.02 -11.95 2.13
N LEU A 163 18.83 -10.66 2.48
CA LEU A 163 19.95 -9.81 2.87
C LEU A 163 20.78 -10.44 3.99
N ARG A 164 20.12 -10.95 5.05
CA ARG A 164 20.81 -11.57 6.18
C ARG A 164 21.60 -12.83 5.81
N VAL A 165 21.04 -13.67 4.93
CA VAL A 165 21.73 -14.86 4.46
C VAL A 165 22.96 -14.51 3.62
N GLU A 166 22.88 -13.42 2.83
CA GLU A 166 24.00 -12.85 2.08
C GLU A 166 25.00 -12.06 2.96
N GLY A 167 24.80 -12.05 4.29
CA GLY A 167 25.67 -11.32 5.22
C GLY A 167 25.51 -9.81 5.20
N VAL A 168 24.43 -9.31 4.60
CA VAL A 168 24.16 -7.88 4.50
C VAL A 168 23.21 -7.44 5.63
N GLU A 169 23.61 -6.38 6.38
CA GLU A 169 22.75 -5.80 7.41
C GLU A 169 21.57 -5.05 6.77
N PRO A 170 20.32 -5.47 7.06
CA PRO A 170 19.14 -4.78 6.54
C PRO A 170 19.02 -3.36 7.09
N PRO A 171 18.27 -2.47 6.40
CA PRO A 171 17.94 -1.17 6.97
C PRO A 171 17.14 -1.31 8.26
N ALA A 172 17.21 -0.29 9.13
CA ALA A 172 16.44 -0.25 10.36
C ALA A 172 14.93 -0.34 10.08
N PHE A 173 14.19 -1.01 10.95
CA PHE A 173 12.75 -1.14 10.82
C PHE A 173 12.06 0.22 10.93
N VAL A 174 11.15 0.51 9.99
CA VAL A 174 10.31 1.70 9.98
C VAL A 174 8.85 1.23 10.03
N GLY A 175 8.19 1.44 11.16
CA GLY A 175 6.81 0.99 11.41
C GLY A 175 5.74 2.05 11.20
N PHE A 176 6.11 3.34 11.32
CA PHE A 176 5.17 4.47 11.32
C PHE A 176 5.65 5.59 10.42
#